data_4c5155e11497cbac319fff7e5f480278
#
_entry.id   4c5155e11497cbac319fff7e5f480278
#
_cell.length_a   1.000
_cell.length_b   1.000
_cell.length_c   1.000
_cell.angle_alpha   90.00
_cell.angle_beta   90.00
_cell.angle_gamma   90.00
#
_symmetry.space_group_name_H-M   'P 1'
#
loop_
_entity.id
_entity.type
_entity.pdbx_description
1 polymer ?
#
loop_
_entity_poly.entity_id
_entity_poly.type
_entity_poly.pdbx_seq_one_letter_code
_entity_poly.pdbx_strand_id
1 'polypeptide(L)'
;MMNQDTDQDQPPSSLFNKIKRFFTIKPSSLDDVSVLLEDALSARLIDKEAQFIAERAIRLGDTAVKEIMVPRVEMVILAPDEDTKGMIARIIDSGHSRYPVLGPAKNEVQGILLAKDLLPIINKDLEDFNLKNLIRDIKVVPESKKADSLLEEFKKDKSHMALVMDEYGTCLLYTSPSPRD
;
A
#
# COMPACT_ATOMS: atom_id res chain seq x y z
N MET A 1 69.44 37.00 -18.61
CA MET A 1 68.90 35.81 -19.33
C MET A 1 67.54 35.54 -18.73
N MET A 2 66.52 35.73 -19.55
CA MET A 2 65.10 35.80 -19.21
C MET A 2 64.56 34.43 -18.84
N ASN A 3 63.83 34.33 -17.71
CA ASN A 3 62.92 33.25 -17.43
C ASN A 3 61.49 33.81 -17.51
N GLN A 4 60.74 33.28 -18.44
CA GLN A 4 59.31 33.56 -18.62
C GLN A 4 58.55 32.64 -17.70
N ASP A 5 57.82 33.22 -16.73
CA ASP A 5 56.74 32.60 -16.01
C ASP A 5 55.50 32.49 -16.87
N THR A 6 55.13 31.28 -17.23
CA THR A 6 53.83 30.99 -17.87
C THR A 6 52.79 30.76 -16.77
N ASP A 7 52.05 31.83 -16.51
CA ASP A 7 50.86 31.81 -15.63
C ASP A 7 49.77 31.05 -16.37
N GLN A 8 49.44 29.85 -15.91
CA GLN A 8 48.26 29.08 -16.36
C GLN A 8 47.03 29.55 -15.58
N ASP A 9 46.25 30.39 -16.26
CA ASP A 9 44.91 30.76 -15.85
C ASP A 9 44.00 29.50 -15.76
N GLN A 10 43.91 28.92 -14.56
CA GLN A 10 42.85 28.01 -14.23
C GLN A 10 41.62 28.83 -13.83
N PRO A 11 40.46 28.69 -14.50
CA PRO A 11 39.25 29.39 -14.08
C PRO A 11 38.85 28.93 -12.71
N PRO A 12 38.44 29.84 -11.78
CA PRO A 12 38.17 29.52 -10.42
C PRO A 12 36.96 28.55 -10.33
N SER A 13 37.19 27.36 -9.82
CA SER A 13 36.21 26.29 -9.60
C SER A 13 34.94 26.75 -8.85
N SER A 14 35.03 27.86 -8.17
CA SER A 14 33.93 28.49 -7.43
C SER A 14 32.85 29.13 -8.34
N LEU A 15 33.23 29.66 -9.50
CA LEU A 15 32.30 30.26 -10.47
C LEU A 15 31.50 29.19 -11.21
N PHE A 16 32.13 28.08 -11.61
CA PHE A 16 31.44 26.95 -12.22
C PHE A 16 30.43 26.30 -11.27
N ASN A 17 30.76 26.20 -9.99
CA ASN A 17 29.84 25.68 -8.96
C ASN A 17 28.70 26.66 -8.67
N LYS A 18 28.91 27.97 -8.74
CA LYS A 18 27.84 28.99 -8.63
C LYS A 18 26.92 28.96 -9.84
N ILE A 19 27.44 28.82 -11.06
CA ILE A 19 26.66 28.74 -12.31
C ILE A 19 25.86 27.44 -12.34
N LYS A 20 26.42 26.29 -11.95
CA LYS A 20 25.66 25.03 -11.78
C LYS A 20 24.51 25.16 -10.80
N ARG A 21 24.66 25.93 -9.74
CA ARG A 21 23.59 26.19 -8.74
C ARG A 21 22.46 27.06 -9.30
N PHE A 22 22.74 27.94 -10.30
CA PHE A 22 21.71 28.76 -10.98
C PHE A 22 20.90 27.96 -12.00
N PHE A 23 21.47 26.88 -12.55
CA PHE A 23 20.79 25.97 -13.48
C PHE A 23 20.21 24.73 -12.79
N THR A 24 20.20 24.65 -11.45
CA THR A 24 19.47 23.61 -10.75
C THR A 24 17.99 23.92 -10.89
N ILE A 25 17.34 23.30 -11.84
CA ILE A 25 15.90 23.33 -12.02
C ILE A 25 15.29 22.91 -10.68
N LYS A 26 14.64 23.85 -10.00
CA LYS A 26 13.86 23.50 -8.81
C LYS A 26 12.67 22.69 -9.31
N PRO A 27 12.49 21.45 -8.86
CA PRO A 27 11.36 20.65 -9.30
C PRO A 27 10.07 21.39 -8.91
N SER A 28 9.20 21.57 -9.88
CA SER A 28 7.91 22.26 -9.74
C SER A 28 6.74 21.29 -9.92
N SER A 29 7.02 20.08 -10.41
CA SER A 29 6.04 19.03 -10.68
C SER A 29 6.58 17.66 -10.23
N LEU A 30 5.70 16.67 -10.14
CA LEU A 30 6.10 15.27 -9.89
C LEU A 30 6.94 14.71 -11.04
N ASP A 31 6.69 15.17 -12.26
CA ASP A 31 7.48 14.76 -13.44
C ASP A 31 8.91 15.28 -13.31
N ASP A 32 9.13 16.50 -12.83
CA ASP A 32 10.48 17.01 -12.59
C ASP A 32 11.23 16.17 -11.53
N VAL A 33 10.51 15.66 -10.52
CA VAL A 33 11.10 14.76 -9.51
C VAL A 33 11.47 13.41 -10.14
N SER A 34 10.65 12.88 -11.04
CA SER A 34 10.97 11.65 -11.79
C SER A 34 12.24 11.80 -12.61
N VAL A 35 12.43 12.93 -13.29
CA VAL A 35 13.68 13.24 -14.04
C VAL A 35 14.89 13.28 -13.09
N LEU A 36 14.76 13.87 -11.90
CA LEU A 36 15.85 13.88 -10.92
C LEU A 36 16.21 12.48 -10.42
N LEU A 37 15.23 11.57 -10.29
CA LEU A 37 15.49 10.18 -9.94
C LEU A 37 16.20 9.42 -11.07
N GLU A 38 15.87 9.69 -12.34
CA GLU A 38 16.58 9.16 -13.50
C GLU A 38 18.03 9.65 -13.54
N ASP A 39 18.27 10.93 -13.29
CA ASP A 39 19.60 11.51 -13.18
C ASP A 39 20.42 10.85 -12.07
N ALA A 40 19.79 10.63 -10.90
CA ALA A 40 20.44 9.97 -9.77
C ALA A 40 20.80 8.51 -10.09
N LEU A 41 19.95 7.79 -10.81
CA LEU A 41 20.23 6.44 -11.30
C LEU A 41 21.40 6.44 -12.30
N SER A 42 21.37 7.36 -13.27
CA SER A 42 22.43 7.51 -14.29
C SER A 42 23.79 7.84 -13.67
N ALA A 43 23.77 8.64 -12.60
CA ALA A 43 24.95 8.97 -11.80
C ALA A 43 25.37 7.84 -10.82
N ARG A 44 24.67 6.71 -10.80
CA ARG A 44 24.88 5.58 -9.88
C ARG A 44 24.80 5.95 -8.39
N LEU A 45 24.03 6.98 -8.04
CA LEU A 45 23.75 7.38 -6.65
C LEU A 45 22.67 6.50 -6.02
N ILE A 46 21.76 5.97 -6.83
CA ILE A 46 20.73 5.02 -6.47
C ILE A 46 20.73 3.87 -7.49
N ASP A 47 20.16 2.74 -7.11
CA ASP A 47 19.89 1.62 -8.02
C ASP A 47 18.46 1.69 -8.61
N LYS A 48 18.13 0.78 -9.53
CA LYS A 48 16.80 0.73 -10.17
C LYS A 48 15.69 0.43 -9.20
N GLU A 49 15.95 -0.36 -8.17
CA GLU A 49 14.95 -0.73 -7.18
C GLU A 49 14.60 0.47 -6.28
N ALA A 50 15.60 1.21 -5.83
CA ALA A 50 15.41 2.45 -5.07
C ALA A 50 14.66 3.52 -5.88
N GLN A 51 14.99 3.71 -7.17
CA GLN A 51 14.25 4.59 -8.07
C GLN A 51 12.77 4.18 -8.14
N PHE A 52 12.49 2.90 -8.44
CA PHE A 52 11.14 2.38 -8.57
C PHE A 52 10.30 2.57 -7.29
N ILE A 53 10.89 2.30 -6.12
CA ILE A 53 10.23 2.52 -4.83
C ILE A 53 9.93 4.01 -4.62
N ALA A 54 10.91 4.89 -4.89
CA ALA A 54 10.74 6.34 -4.71
C ALA A 54 9.64 6.90 -5.62
N GLU A 55 9.60 6.54 -6.89
CA GLU A 55 8.56 6.97 -7.83
C GLU A 55 7.16 6.55 -7.37
N ARG A 56 7.01 5.29 -6.91
CA ARG A 56 5.73 4.81 -6.41
C ARG A 56 5.32 5.51 -5.12
N ALA A 57 6.25 5.76 -4.22
CA ALA A 57 5.99 6.47 -2.98
C ALA A 57 5.51 7.92 -3.22
N ILE A 58 6.11 8.60 -4.17
CA ILE A 58 5.75 9.98 -4.54
C ILE A 58 4.34 10.03 -5.15
N ARG A 59 4.00 9.07 -6.01
CA ARG A 59 2.68 8.98 -6.67
C ARG A 59 1.55 8.53 -5.73
N LEU A 60 1.88 7.95 -4.57
CA LEU A 60 0.89 7.42 -3.63
C LEU A 60 -0.12 8.49 -3.18
N GLY A 61 0.32 9.74 -3.02
CA GLY A 61 -0.54 10.87 -2.65
C GLY A 61 -1.60 11.21 -3.69
N ASP A 62 -1.39 10.88 -4.96
CA ASP A 62 -2.34 11.11 -6.04
C ASP A 62 -3.20 9.89 -6.36
N THR A 63 -2.78 8.70 -5.91
CA THR A 63 -3.46 7.44 -6.17
C THR A 63 -4.74 7.31 -5.33
N ALA A 64 -5.85 7.01 -5.96
CA ALA A 64 -7.08 6.67 -5.25
C ALA A 64 -7.10 5.19 -4.83
N VAL A 65 -7.77 4.88 -3.72
CA VAL A 65 -7.87 3.51 -3.20
C VAL A 65 -8.40 2.54 -4.25
N LYS A 66 -9.34 2.96 -5.09
CA LYS A 66 -9.90 2.15 -6.20
C LYS A 66 -8.86 1.65 -7.20
N GLU A 67 -7.72 2.32 -7.32
CA GLU A 67 -6.68 1.96 -8.29
C GLU A 67 -5.74 0.85 -7.80
N ILE A 68 -5.72 0.62 -6.48
CA ILE A 68 -4.80 -0.32 -5.83
C ILE A 68 -5.50 -1.45 -5.06
N MET A 69 -6.82 -1.41 -5.00
CA MET A 69 -7.63 -2.36 -4.25
C MET A 69 -7.75 -3.72 -4.94
N VAL A 70 -8.01 -4.79 -4.18
CA VAL A 70 -8.31 -6.12 -4.72
C VAL A 70 -9.78 -6.18 -5.12
N PRO A 71 -10.12 -6.52 -6.36
CA PRO A 71 -11.50 -6.67 -6.80
C PRO A 71 -12.28 -7.72 -6.01
N ARG A 72 -13.59 -7.46 -5.79
CA ARG A 72 -14.47 -8.37 -5.05
C ARG A 72 -14.47 -9.81 -5.57
N VAL A 73 -14.34 -9.98 -6.88
CA VAL A 73 -14.33 -11.30 -7.53
C VAL A 73 -13.10 -12.14 -7.16
N GLU A 74 -12.03 -11.50 -6.71
CA GLU A 74 -10.79 -12.13 -6.27
C GLU A 74 -10.74 -12.35 -4.76
N MET A 75 -11.76 -11.89 -4.02
CA MET A 75 -11.80 -11.99 -2.57
C MET A 75 -12.34 -13.33 -2.09
N VAL A 76 -11.75 -13.86 -1.04
CA VAL A 76 -12.34 -14.95 -0.26
C VAL A 76 -13.17 -14.35 0.87
N ILE A 77 -14.50 -14.39 0.71
CA ILE A 77 -15.48 -13.81 1.63
C ILE A 77 -16.14 -14.94 2.41
N LEU A 78 -16.33 -14.74 3.70
CA LEU A 78 -17.03 -15.68 4.58
C LEU A 78 -18.45 -15.20 4.85
N ALA A 79 -19.37 -16.14 5.05
CA ALA A 79 -20.74 -15.88 5.50
C ALA A 79 -20.93 -16.37 6.93
N PRO A 80 -21.66 -15.63 7.79
CA PRO A 80 -21.79 -15.97 9.20
C PRO A 80 -22.62 -17.23 9.47
N ASP A 81 -23.41 -17.65 8.50
CA ASP A 81 -24.28 -18.83 8.50
C ASP A 81 -23.72 -19.99 7.66
N GLU A 82 -22.47 -19.87 7.22
CA GLU A 82 -21.78 -20.91 6.47
C GLU A 82 -21.44 -22.11 7.34
N ASP A 83 -21.42 -23.32 6.72
CA ASP A 83 -20.93 -24.51 7.39
C ASP A 83 -19.46 -24.34 7.84
N THR A 84 -19.24 -24.54 9.15
CA THR A 84 -17.93 -24.31 9.79
C THR A 84 -16.81 -25.13 9.16
N LYS A 85 -17.08 -26.38 8.76
CA LYS A 85 -16.07 -27.25 8.14
C LYS A 85 -15.69 -26.77 6.75
N GLY A 86 -16.68 -26.37 5.94
CA GLY A 86 -16.45 -25.79 4.63
C GLY A 86 -15.72 -24.46 4.69
N MET A 87 -16.07 -23.63 5.66
CA MET A 87 -15.37 -22.36 5.91
C MET A 87 -13.89 -22.57 6.26
N ILE A 88 -13.58 -23.50 7.20
CA ILE A 88 -12.22 -23.81 7.60
C ILE A 88 -11.41 -24.36 6.40
N ALA A 89 -11.99 -25.24 5.60
CA ALA A 89 -11.34 -25.76 4.42
C ALA A 89 -10.95 -24.65 3.45
N ARG A 90 -11.86 -23.71 3.15
CA ARG A 90 -11.56 -22.54 2.30
C ARG A 90 -10.47 -21.64 2.86
N ILE A 91 -10.44 -21.45 4.18
CA ILE A 91 -9.40 -20.66 4.86
C ILE A 91 -8.04 -21.34 4.69
N ILE A 92 -7.97 -22.64 4.85
CA ILE A 92 -6.74 -23.41 4.67
C ILE A 92 -6.27 -23.35 3.21
N ASP A 93 -7.17 -23.59 2.27
CA ASP A 93 -6.84 -23.64 0.83
C ASP A 93 -6.38 -22.28 0.31
N SER A 94 -7.02 -21.18 0.76
CA SER A 94 -6.68 -19.83 0.30
C SER A 94 -5.43 -19.24 0.99
N GLY A 95 -5.12 -19.67 2.21
CA GLY A 95 -3.91 -19.29 2.93
C GLY A 95 -3.84 -17.82 3.36
N HIS A 96 -4.95 -17.07 3.31
CA HIS A 96 -4.95 -15.69 3.74
C HIS A 96 -4.99 -15.56 5.26
N SER A 97 -4.51 -14.43 5.76
CA SER A 97 -4.51 -14.15 7.21
C SER A 97 -5.81 -13.51 7.70
N ARG A 98 -6.56 -12.87 6.79
CA ARG A 98 -7.76 -12.07 7.11
C ARG A 98 -8.87 -12.29 6.10
N TYR A 99 -10.07 -12.43 6.60
CA TYR A 99 -11.25 -12.74 5.77
C TYR A 99 -12.37 -11.77 6.09
N PRO A 100 -12.88 -11.02 5.10
CA PRO A 100 -14.10 -10.25 5.28
C PRO A 100 -15.28 -11.17 5.55
N VAL A 101 -16.14 -10.77 6.47
CA VAL A 101 -17.39 -11.46 6.77
C VAL A 101 -18.54 -10.57 6.34
N LEU A 102 -19.32 -11.04 5.39
CA LEU A 102 -20.50 -10.35 4.88
C LEU A 102 -21.77 -11.07 5.29
N GLY A 103 -22.79 -10.30 5.64
CA GLY A 103 -24.11 -10.82 5.97
C GLY A 103 -24.88 -11.33 4.74
N PRO A 104 -26.11 -11.85 4.97
CA PRO A 104 -26.94 -12.44 3.91
C PRO A 104 -27.32 -11.43 2.81
N ALA A 105 -27.50 -10.17 3.14
CA ALA A 105 -27.51 -9.11 2.14
C ALA A 105 -26.07 -8.88 1.68
N LYS A 106 -25.78 -9.18 0.41
CA LYS A 106 -24.43 -9.16 -0.19
C LYS A 106 -23.58 -7.91 0.09
N ASN A 107 -24.18 -6.86 0.63
CA ASN A 107 -23.55 -5.57 0.94
C ASN A 107 -23.45 -5.31 2.46
N GLU A 108 -23.97 -6.20 3.28
CA GLU A 108 -23.94 -6.06 4.73
C GLU A 108 -22.58 -6.52 5.27
N VAL A 109 -21.73 -5.54 5.57
CA VAL A 109 -20.41 -5.80 6.17
C VAL A 109 -20.60 -6.11 7.65
N GLN A 110 -20.28 -7.33 8.08
CA GLN A 110 -20.29 -7.71 9.50
C GLN A 110 -18.94 -7.50 10.18
N GLY A 111 -17.85 -7.54 9.41
CA GLY A 111 -16.52 -7.31 9.93
C GLY A 111 -15.45 -8.18 9.29
N ILE A 112 -14.46 -8.56 10.08
CA ILE A 112 -13.30 -9.34 9.65
C ILE A 112 -13.04 -10.49 10.62
N LEU A 113 -12.73 -11.67 10.05
CA LEU A 113 -12.17 -12.80 10.78
C LEU A 113 -10.66 -12.85 10.55
N LEU A 114 -9.89 -13.05 11.61
CA LEU A 114 -8.47 -13.37 11.52
C LEU A 114 -8.28 -14.89 11.57
N ALA A 115 -7.56 -15.47 10.59
CA ALA A 115 -7.30 -16.92 10.54
C ALA A 115 -6.70 -17.45 11.85
N LYS A 116 -5.81 -16.68 12.49
CA LYS A 116 -5.19 -17.05 13.77
C LYS A 116 -6.18 -17.22 14.93
N ASP A 117 -7.32 -16.55 14.87
CA ASP A 117 -8.33 -16.62 15.93
C ASP A 117 -9.09 -17.97 15.91
N LEU A 118 -8.91 -18.76 14.85
CA LEU A 118 -9.41 -20.13 14.73
C LEU A 118 -8.50 -21.16 15.43
N LEU A 119 -7.23 -20.85 15.69
CA LEU A 119 -6.27 -21.80 16.27
C LEU A 119 -6.74 -22.41 17.60
N PRO A 120 -7.36 -21.65 18.55
CA PRO A 120 -7.86 -22.22 19.80
C PRO A 120 -9.04 -23.19 19.62
N ILE A 121 -9.67 -23.17 18.44
CA ILE A 121 -10.93 -23.87 18.16
C ILE A 121 -10.65 -25.19 17.44
N ILE A 122 -9.53 -25.31 16.74
CA ILE A 122 -9.15 -26.51 15.97
C ILE A 122 -9.13 -27.79 16.87
N ASN A 123 -8.86 -27.62 18.16
CA ASN A 123 -8.81 -28.70 19.14
C ASN A 123 -10.06 -28.84 20.00
N LYS A 124 -11.13 -28.09 19.71
CA LYS A 124 -12.42 -28.14 20.43
C LYS A 124 -13.50 -28.75 19.56
N ASP A 125 -14.57 -29.22 20.18
CA ASP A 125 -15.75 -29.66 19.45
C ASP A 125 -16.31 -28.47 18.64
N LEU A 126 -16.38 -28.62 17.32
CA LEU A 126 -16.85 -27.59 16.39
C LEU A 126 -18.37 -27.33 16.54
N GLU A 127 -19.09 -28.16 17.31
CA GLU A 127 -20.52 -28.02 17.52
C GLU A 127 -20.90 -26.74 18.30
N ASP A 128 -20.02 -26.26 19.17
CA ASP A 128 -20.20 -25.01 19.93
C ASP A 128 -19.58 -23.77 19.27
N PHE A 129 -19.08 -23.91 18.04
CA PHE A 129 -18.41 -22.82 17.33
C PHE A 129 -19.39 -21.77 16.85
N ASN A 130 -19.21 -20.53 17.29
CA ASN A 130 -19.96 -19.39 16.78
C ASN A 130 -19.01 -18.34 16.19
N LEU A 131 -19.01 -18.25 14.85
CA LEU A 131 -18.20 -17.29 14.10
C LEU A 131 -18.40 -15.85 14.58
N LYS A 132 -19.62 -15.48 14.98
CA LYS A 132 -19.95 -14.11 15.41
C LYS A 132 -19.08 -13.62 16.58
N ASN A 133 -18.61 -14.54 17.44
CA ASN A 133 -17.78 -14.18 18.58
C ASN A 133 -16.33 -13.84 18.20
N LEU A 134 -15.91 -14.14 16.97
CA LEU A 134 -14.58 -13.91 16.47
C LEU A 134 -14.52 -12.77 15.44
N ILE A 135 -15.67 -12.28 15.01
CA ILE A 135 -15.75 -11.17 14.07
C ILE A 135 -15.27 -9.90 14.78
N ARG A 136 -14.37 -9.19 14.15
CA ARG A 136 -13.87 -7.89 14.60
C ARG A 136 -14.37 -6.80 13.69
N ASP A 137 -14.46 -5.58 14.22
CA ASP A 137 -14.79 -4.42 13.41
C ASP A 137 -13.76 -4.22 12.29
N ILE A 138 -14.24 -3.78 11.14
CA ILE A 138 -13.41 -3.44 9.99
C ILE A 138 -13.67 -2.00 9.57
N LYS A 139 -12.61 -1.29 9.21
CA LYS A 139 -12.72 0.06 8.65
C LYS A 139 -13.35 -0.01 7.27
N VAL A 140 -14.30 0.88 7.03
CA VAL A 140 -14.93 1.07 5.71
C VAL A 140 -14.50 2.42 5.17
N VAL A 141 -14.08 2.46 3.91
CA VAL A 141 -13.59 3.69 3.26
C VAL A 141 -14.23 3.85 1.87
N PRO A 142 -14.42 5.08 1.40
CA PRO A 142 -14.89 5.33 0.04
C PRO A 142 -13.79 5.02 -0.99
N GLU A 143 -14.17 4.61 -2.19
CA GLU A 143 -13.26 4.29 -3.30
C GLU A 143 -12.40 5.47 -3.74
N SER A 144 -12.90 6.69 -3.58
CA SER A 144 -12.22 7.94 -3.93
C SER A 144 -11.17 8.38 -2.91
N LYS A 145 -11.07 7.69 -1.76
CA LYS A 145 -10.09 8.02 -0.73
C LYS A 145 -8.68 7.94 -1.28
N LYS A 146 -7.81 8.87 -0.87
CA LYS A 146 -6.40 8.84 -1.23
C LYS A 146 -5.66 7.71 -0.49
N ALA A 147 -4.76 7.03 -1.21
CA ALA A 147 -4.04 5.88 -0.68
C ALA A 147 -3.06 6.25 0.44
N ASP A 148 -2.42 7.42 0.37
CA ASP A 148 -1.56 7.96 1.42
C ASP A 148 -2.32 8.19 2.72
N SER A 149 -3.51 8.81 2.63
CA SER A 149 -4.38 9.05 3.79
C SER A 149 -4.83 7.73 4.43
N LEU A 150 -5.15 6.71 3.62
CA LEU A 150 -5.50 5.39 4.13
C LEU A 150 -4.30 4.72 4.82
N LEU A 151 -3.10 4.87 4.26
CA LEU A 151 -1.87 4.33 4.85
C LEU A 151 -1.56 4.97 6.21
N GLU A 152 -1.77 6.29 6.35
CA GLU A 152 -1.62 6.98 7.63
C GLU A 152 -2.62 6.48 8.67
N GLU A 153 -3.87 6.27 8.27
CA GLU A 153 -4.88 5.68 9.15
C GLU A 153 -4.53 4.26 9.58
N PHE A 154 -4.04 3.42 8.65
CA PHE A 154 -3.58 2.08 8.98
C PHE A 154 -2.46 2.09 10.03
N LYS A 155 -1.48 2.99 9.87
CA LYS A 155 -0.38 3.15 10.84
C LYS A 155 -0.89 3.58 12.21
N LYS A 156 -1.81 4.55 12.24
CA LYS A 156 -2.39 5.10 13.48
C LYS A 156 -3.22 4.06 14.23
N ASP A 157 -4.09 3.36 13.52
CA ASP A 157 -5.07 2.42 14.09
C ASP A 157 -4.49 1.01 14.23
N LYS A 158 -3.24 0.79 13.77
CA LYS A 158 -2.60 -0.54 13.70
C LYS A 158 -3.47 -1.55 12.96
N SER A 159 -4.25 -1.07 12.00
CA SER A 159 -5.06 -1.89 11.11
C SER A 159 -4.28 -2.21 9.84
N HIS A 160 -4.65 -3.32 9.18
CA HIS A 160 -3.96 -3.79 7.98
C HIS A 160 -4.93 -4.03 6.83
N MET A 161 -6.22 -3.70 7.03
CA MET A 161 -7.27 -4.00 6.09
C MET A 161 -8.40 -2.97 6.20
N ALA A 162 -8.96 -2.60 5.06
CA ALA A 162 -10.19 -1.82 5.00
C ALA A 162 -11.09 -2.37 3.89
N LEU A 163 -12.38 -2.27 4.05
CA LEU A 163 -13.34 -2.52 2.99
C LEU A 163 -13.61 -1.22 2.25
N VAL A 164 -13.67 -1.32 0.93
CA VAL A 164 -13.96 -0.19 0.05
C VAL A 164 -15.40 -0.26 -0.38
N MET A 165 -16.12 0.85 -0.24
CA MET A 165 -17.52 0.96 -0.66
C MET A 165 -17.67 2.04 -1.72
N ASP A 166 -18.59 1.79 -2.65
CA ASP A 166 -19.02 2.78 -3.63
C ASP A 166 -20.01 3.80 -3.03
N GLU A 167 -20.45 4.73 -3.86
CA GLU A 167 -21.40 5.79 -3.50
C GLU A 167 -22.80 5.24 -3.15
N TYR A 168 -23.08 4.01 -3.56
CA TYR A 168 -24.36 3.32 -3.32
C TYR A 168 -24.33 2.40 -2.10
N GLY A 169 -23.22 2.39 -1.37
CA GLY A 169 -23.03 1.51 -0.21
C GLY A 169 -22.77 0.05 -0.58
N THR A 170 -22.39 -0.23 -1.83
CA THR A 170 -22.00 -1.57 -2.26
C THR A 170 -20.54 -1.82 -1.88
N CYS A 171 -20.29 -2.93 -1.19
CA CYS A 171 -18.90 -3.35 -0.90
C CYS A 171 -18.22 -3.78 -2.21
N LEU A 172 -17.34 -2.94 -2.70
CA LEU A 172 -16.63 -3.19 -3.95
C LEU A 172 -15.39 -4.05 -3.73
N LEU A 173 -14.65 -3.83 -2.62
CA LEU A 173 -13.24 -4.17 -2.65
C LEU A 173 -12.59 -4.17 -1.27
N TYR A 174 -11.49 -4.87 -1.21
CA TYR A 174 -10.62 -5.06 -0.09
C TYR A 174 -9.21 -4.51 -0.37
N THR A 175 -8.56 -3.86 0.58
CA THR A 175 -7.16 -3.49 0.49
C THR A 175 -6.37 -4.05 1.68
N SER A 176 -5.23 -4.68 1.39
CA SER A 176 -4.20 -4.98 2.39
C SER A 176 -2.90 -4.31 1.96
N PRO A 177 -2.22 -3.58 2.83
CA PRO A 177 -0.92 -2.98 2.51
C PRO A 177 0.21 -4.00 2.50
N SER A 178 -0.06 -5.27 2.86
CA SER A 178 0.96 -6.29 2.97
C SER A 178 0.99 -7.18 1.72
N PRO A 179 2.13 -7.34 1.05
CA PRO A 179 2.30 -8.29 -0.05
C PRO A 179 2.32 -9.76 0.41
N ARG A 180 2.05 -10.02 1.69
CA ARG A 180 2.05 -11.37 2.30
C ARG A 180 0.68 -11.86 2.76
N ASP A 181 -0.36 -11.03 2.56
CA ASP A 181 -1.74 -11.41 2.87
C ASP A 181 -2.52 -11.70 1.59
#